data_6ec06d2e95740dc96fc7e2660c3ce944
#
_entry.id   6ec06d2e95740dc96fc7e2660c3ce944
#
_cell.length_a   1.000
_cell.length_b   1.000
_cell.length_c   1.000
_cell.angle_alpha   90.00
_cell.angle_beta   90.00
_cell.angle_gamma   90.00
#
_symmetry.space_group_name_H-M   'P 1'
#
loop_
_entity.id
_entity.type
_entity.pdbx_description
1 polymer ?
#
loop_
_entity_poly.entity_id
_entity_poly.type
_entity_poly.pdbx_seq_one_letter_code
_entity_poly.pdbx_strand_id
1 'polypeptide(L)'
;MKCKRQLPHPSERGLTLIELLVAIGILAFIAVLGWRGLETLIRTRGSLDQELEQTRNLQIIFAQLQNDCAHIVSASQIDGQTPLLLEPNRLSLVRSVSLEAAPTQLQWVSYRLQKNSLVREVSPLTRDFTQLLSYGLQLNADSNTNNAQVILETDVQNFGLRVWAKNGRAWLSPSAMQASTNTLVSRGSLMNPQIGSTTSTITWRGLEVSLSINKLQGELTKTILLGAT
;
A
#
# COMPACT_ATOMS: atom_id res chain seq x y z
N MET A 1 84.87 -26.89 39.55
CA MET A 1 84.58 -27.30 38.13
C MET A 1 83.07 -27.29 37.84
N LYS A 2 82.54 -26.30 37.14
CA LYS A 2 81.11 -26.20 36.79
C LYS A 2 80.94 -26.70 35.33
N CYS A 3 80.29 -27.83 35.16
CA CYS A 3 79.98 -28.42 33.87
C CYS A 3 78.74 -27.67 33.28
N LYS A 4 78.94 -26.89 32.24
CA LYS A 4 77.86 -26.23 31.50
C LYS A 4 77.17 -27.24 30.53
N ARG A 5 75.99 -27.66 30.86
CA ARG A 5 75.11 -28.43 29.92
C ARG A 5 74.73 -27.54 28.74
N GLN A 6 75.25 -27.85 27.59
CA GLN A 6 74.77 -27.29 26.32
C GLN A 6 73.44 -27.94 25.96
N LEU A 7 72.38 -27.13 25.85
CA LEU A 7 71.10 -27.54 25.30
C LEU A 7 71.27 -27.77 23.80
N PRO A 8 70.69 -28.83 23.23
CA PRO A 8 70.75 -29.05 21.79
C PRO A 8 69.97 -27.96 21.09
N HIS A 9 70.58 -27.32 20.13
CA HIS A 9 69.92 -26.40 19.21
C HIS A 9 68.88 -27.18 18.37
N PRO A 10 67.60 -26.68 18.25
CA PRO A 10 66.67 -27.30 17.34
C PRO A 10 67.20 -27.19 15.92
N SER A 11 67.29 -28.31 15.21
CA SER A 11 67.69 -28.35 13.80
C SER A 11 66.71 -27.54 12.96
N GLU A 12 67.10 -26.41 12.40
CA GLU A 12 66.34 -25.64 11.44
C GLU A 12 66.16 -26.52 10.17
N ARG A 13 64.98 -27.09 10.03
CA ARG A 13 64.59 -27.81 8.81
C ARG A 13 64.17 -26.75 7.78
N GLY A 14 64.92 -26.58 6.74
CA GLY A 14 64.58 -25.74 5.59
C GLY A 14 63.37 -26.29 4.87
N LEU A 15 62.43 -25.43 4.50
CA LEU A 15 61.26 -25.76 3.65
C LEU A 15 61.73 -26.22 2.25
N THR A 16 61.14 -27.33 1.77
CA THR A 16 61.38 -27.75 0.39
C THR A 16 60.54 -26.92 -0.58
N LEU A 17 61.03 -26.72 -1.79
CA LEU A 17 60.34 -25.95 -2.85
C LEU A 17 58.97 -26.54 -3.15
N ILE A 18 58.81 -27.86 -3.08
CA ILE A 18 57.53 -28.53 -3.33
C ILE A 18 56.52 -28.26 -2.22
N GLU A 19 56.96 -28.16 -0.96
CA GLU A 19 56.13 -27.87 0.19
C GLU A 19 55.56 -26.42 0.13
N LEU A 20 56.38 -25.49 -0.32
CA LEU A 20 55.94 -24.11 -0.57
C LEU A 20 54.91 -24.06 -1.72
N LEU A 21 55.12 -24.81 -2.80
CA LEU A 21 54.24 -24.84 -3.96
C LEU A 21 52.86 -25.41 -3.61
N VAL A 22 52.83 -26.49 -2.81
CA VAL A 22 51.59 -27.11 -2.30
C VAL A 22 50.86 -26.15 -1.34
N ALA A 23 51.58 -25.51 -0.45
CA ALA A 23 50.99 -24.54 0.49
C ALA A 23 50.30 -23.36 -0.22
N ILE A 24 50.95 -22.77 -1.23
CA ILE A 24 50.36 -21.69 -2.04
C ILE A 24 49.14 -22.22 -2.84
N GLY A 25 49.20 -23.44 -3.37
CA GLY A 25 48.06 -24.07 -4.06
C GLY A 25 46.84 -24.24 -3.18
N ILE A 26 47.03 -24.74 -1.96
CA ILE A 26 45.96 -24.88 -0.97
C ILE A 26 45.39 -23.52 -0.57
N LEU A 27 46.25 -22.53 -0.35
CA LEU A 27 45.86 -21.19 0.03
C LEU A 27 45.05 -20.51 -1.08
N ALA A 28 45.48 -20.66 -2.34
CA ALA A 28 44.73 -20.16 -3.51
C ALA A 28 43.35 -20.83 -3.62
N PHE A 29 43.26 -22.14 -3.38
CA PHE A 29 41.98 -22.86 -3.42
C PHE A 29 41.01 -22.38 -2.33
N ILE A 30 41.50 -22.18 -1.10
CA ILE A 30 40.70 -21.64 0.02
C ILE A 30 40.25 -20.21 -0.29
N ALA A 31 41.13 -19.40 -0.88
CA ALA A 31 40.77 -18.03 -1.25
C ALA A 31 39.65 -17.98 -2.30
N VAL A 32 39.67 -18.84 -3.31
CA VAL A 32 38.62 -18.94 -4.32
C VAL A 32 37.28 -19.39 -3.72
N LEU A 33 37.30 -20.39 -2.81
CA LEU A 33 36.09 -20.84 -2.12
C LEU A 33 35.53 -19.74 -1.22
N GLY A 34 36.38 -19.03 -0.49
CA GLY A 34 35.97 -17.91 0.35
C GLY A 34 35.33 -16.78 -0.46
N TRP A 35 35.89 -16.44 -1.61
CA TRP A 35 35.35 -15.45 -2.53
C TRP A 35 33.97 -15.81 -3.06
N ARG A 36 33.78 -17.06 -3.51
CA ARG A 36 32.47 -17.56 -3.98
C ARG A 36 31.41 -17.51 -2.88
N GLY A 37 31.77 -17.89 -1.66
CA GLY A 37 30.88 -17.80 -0.51
C GLY A 37 30.44 -16.35 -0.21
N LEU A 38 31.39 -15.41 -0.24
CA LEU A 38 31.11 -14.00 -0.02
C LEU A 38 30.21 -13.40 -1.12
N GLU A 39 30.48 -13.74 -2.38
CA GLU A 39 29.64 -13.30 -3.51
C GLU A 39 28.19 -13.76 -3.36
N THR A 40 27.97 -15.00 -2.93
CA THR A 40 26.63 -15.55 -2.69
C THR A 40 25.92 -14.79 -1.58
N LEU A 41 26.61 -14.48 -0.48
CA LEU A 41 26.05 -13.69 0.63
C LEU A 41 25.65 -12.29 0.20
N ILE A 42 26.48 -11.60 -0.59
CA ILE A 42 26.17 -10.26 -1.10
C ILE A 42 24.94 -10.27 -2.00
N ARG A 43 24.82 -11.25 -2.90
CA ARG A 43 23.66 -11.39 -3.80
C ARG A 43 22.37 -11.68 -3.00
N THR A 44 22.44 -12.61 -2.04
CA THR A 44 21.28 -12.95 -1.19
C THR A 44 20.84 -11.76 -0.35
N ARG A 45 21.78 -10.99 0.20
CA ARG A 45 21.45 -9.78 0.95
C ARG A 45 20.73 -8.75 0.08
N GLY A 46 21.19 -8.53 -1.16
CA GLY A 46 20.54 -7.59 -2.07
C GLY A 46 19.10 -7.97 -2.42
N SER A 47 18.80 -9.28 -2.59
CA SER A 47 17.44 -9.72 -2.84
C SER A 47 16.53 -9.57 -1.62
N LEU A 48 17.04 -9.84 -0.42
CA LEU A 48 16.30 -9.66 0.83
C LEU A 48 15.99 -8.18 1.10
N ASP A 49 16.95 -7.29 0.88
CA ASP A 49 16.74 -5.84 1.06
C ASP A 49 15.63 -5.35 0.12
N GLN A 50 15.57 -5.85 -1.12
CA GLN A 50 14.54 -5.50 -2.08
C GLN A 50 13.15 -6.01 -1.68
N GLU A 51 13.04 -7.22 -1.16
CA GLU A 51 11.78 -7.78 -0.65
C GLU A 51 11.28 -7.04 0.58
N LEU A 52 12.20 -6.67 1.48
CA LEU A 52 11.87 -5.89 2.67
C LEU A 52 11.34 -4.49 2.30
N GLU A 53 11.96 -3.82 1.33
CA GLU A 53 11.53 -2.51 0.86
C GLU A 53 10.13 -2.57 0.24
N GLN A 54 9.84 -3.57 -0.57
CA GLN A 54 8.50 -3.79 -1.14
C GLN A 54 7.45 -4.02 -0.04
N THR A 55 7.76 -4.89 0.92
CA THR A 55 6.85 -5.15 2.05
C THR A 55 6.58 -3.89 2.86
N ARG A 56 7.62 -3.08 3.09
CA ARG A 56 7.49 -1.80 3.80
C ARG A 56 6.62 -0.80 3.04
N ASN A 57 6.79 -0.68 1.73
CA ASN A 57 5.97 0.20 0.90
C ASN A 57 4.50 -0.19 0.98
N LEU A 58 4.19 -1.48 0.89
CA LEU A 58 2.82 -1.98 1.04
C LEU A 58 2.22 -1.68 2.42
N GLN A 59 3.01 -1.84 3.49
CA GLN A 59 2.56 -1.47 4.83
C GLN A 59 2.23 0.01 4.92
N ILE A 60 3.03 0.88 4.32
CA ILE A 60 2.78 2.33 4.29
C ILE A 60 1.49 2.64 3.52
N ILE A 61 1.28 2.00 2.36
CA ILE A 61 0.07 2.17 1.55
C ILE A 61 -1.18 1.78 2.34
N PHE A 62 -1.18 0.60 2.95
CA PHE A 62 -2.31 0.14 3.74
C PHE A 62 -2.52 0.95 5.02
N ALA A 63 -1.45 1.44 5.66
CA ALA A 63 -1.55 2.33 6.82
C ALA A 63 -2.16 3.68 6.44
N GLN A 64 -1.73 4.24 5.30
CA GLN A 64 -2.30 5.49 4.77
C GLN A 64 -3.78 5.34 4.43
N LEU A 65 -4.14 4.26 3.75
CA LEU A 65 -5.52 3.96 3.41
C LEU A 65 -6.39 3.76 4.66
N GLN A 66 -5.88 3.04 5.65
CA GLN A 66 -6.56 2.83 6.93
C GLN A 66 -6.75 4.15 7.68
N ASN A 67 -5.76 5.03 7.67
CA ASN A 67 -5.85 6.36 8.28
C ASN A 67 -6.90 7.23 7.57
N ASP A 68 -6.92 7.23 6.23
CA ASP A 68 -7.92 7.98 5.47
C ASP A 68 -9.34 7.47 5.73
N CYS A 69 -9.52 6.14 5.81
CA CYS A 69 -10.80 5.51 6.13
C CYS A 69 -11.24 5.74 7.58
N ALA A 70 -10.30 5.83 8.53
CA ALA A 70 -10.62 6.10 9.94
C ALA A 70 -11.19 7.53 10.18
N HIS A 71 -10.84 8.47 9.30
CA HIS A 71 -11.28 9.86 9.37
C HIS A 71 -12.40 10.19 8.37
N ILE A 72 -13.04 9.17 7.80
CA ILE A 72 -14.17 9.39 6.88
C ILE A 72 -15.28 10.15 7.59
N VAL A 73 -15.85 11.15 6.92
CA VAL A 73 -16.93 11.96 7.48
C VAL A 73 -18.26 11.23 7.42
N SER A 74 -19.19 11.62 8.30
CA SER A 74 -20.56 11.12 8.21
C SER A 74 -21.35 11.83 7.10
N ALA A 75 -22.35 11.17 6.55
CA ALA A 75 -23.24 11.77 5.55
C ALA A 75 -23.91 13.06 6.07
N SER A 76 -24.18 13.14 7.37
CA SER A 76 -24.76 14.33 8.00
C SER A 76 -23.85 15.57 7.96
N GLN A 77 -22.54 15.39 7.83
CA GLN A 77 -21.58 16.49 7.74
C GLN A 77 -21.40 17.02 6.30
N ILE A 78 -21.95 16.31 5.32
CA ILE A 78 -21.85 16.63 3.89
C ILE A 78 -23.22 16.63 3.21
N ASP A 79 -24.21 17.26 3.85
CA ASP A 79 -25.57 17.46 3.33
C ASP A 79 -26.25 16.17 2.81
N GLY A 80 -26.02 15.04 3.50
CA GLY A 80 -26.62 13.76 3.12
C GLY A 80 -25.95 13.06 1.94
N GLN A 81 -24.86 13.61 1.40
CA GLN A 81 -24.11 12.96 0.33
C GLN A 81 -23.36 11.72 0.81
N THR A 82 -23.00 10.85 -0.13
CA THR A 82 -22.25 9.64 0.19
C THR A 82 -20.76 9.98 0.37
N PRO A 83 -20.17 9.76 1.57
CA PRO A 83 -18.77 10.11 1.84
C PRO A 83 -17.77 9.14 1.19
N LEU A 84 -18.24 8.04 0.63
CA LEU A 84 -17.44 6.99 0.02
C LEU A 84 -18.02 6.61 -1.34
N LEU A 85 -17.20 6.73 -2.38
CA LEU A 85 -17.54 6.35 -3.74
C LEU A 85 -16.58 5.26 -4.22
N LEU A 86 -17.13 4.14 -4.70
CA LEU A 86 -16.35 3.05 -5.28
C LEU A 86 -16.67 2.90 -6.75
N GLU A 87 -15.61 2.89 -7.53
CA GLU A 87 -15.64 2.60 -8.96
C GLU A 87 -14.63 1.48 -9.27
N PRO A 88 -14.71 0.82 -10.41
CA PRO A 88 -13.66 -0.10 -10.82
C PRO A 88 -12.30 0.60 -10.82
N ASN A 89 -11.32 0.05 -10.09
CA ASN A 89 -9.96 0.60 -9.96
C ASN A 89 -9.86 2.02 -9.34
N ARG A 90 -10.94 2.52 -8.71
CA ARG A 90 -10.93 3.82 -8.04
C ARG A 90 -11.72 3.77 -6.74
N LEU A 91 -11.12 4.30 -5.69
CA LEU A 91 -11.75 4.57 -4.40
C LEU A 91 -11.66 6.06 -4.13
N SER A 92 -12.79 6.72 -3.92
CA SER A 92 -12.83 8.13 -3.53
C SER A 92 -13.57 8.28 -2.19
N LEU A 93 -13.04 9.10 -1.31
CA LEU A 93 -13.65 9.34 0.00
C LEU A 93 -13.46 10.78 0.46
N VAL A 94 -14.35 11.24 1.34
CA VAL A 94 -14.24 12.52 2.03
C VAL A 94 -13.81 12.26 3.47
N ARG A 95 -12.71 12.88 3.88
CA ARG A 95 -12.22 12.80 5.26
C ARG A 95 -12.22 14.15 5.96
N SER A 96 -12.28 14.09 7.28
CA SER A 96 -12.05 15.23 8.14
C SER A 96 -10.56 15.35 8.48
N VAL A 97 -10.06 16.58 8.52
CA VAL A 97 -8.69 16.90 8.91
C VAL A 97 -8.75 17.93 10.03
N SER A 98 -8.27 17.56 11.22
CA SER A 98 -8.13 18.46 12.37
C SER A 98 -6.66 18.84 12.51
N LEU A 99 -6.39 20.13 12.45
CA LEU A 99 -5.08 20.71 12.73
C LEU A 99 -5.10 21.32 14.15
N GLU A 100 -3.97 21.31 14.84
CA GLU A 100 -3.85 21.95 16.13
C GLU A 100 -4.23 23.44 16.03
N ALA A 101 -5.09 23.90 16.93
CA ALA A 101 -5.60 25.27 16.99
C ALA A 101 -6.38 25.77 15.75
N ALA A 102 -6.78 24.88 14.83
CA ALA A 102 -7.61 25.22 13.68
C ALA A 102 -8.92 24.43 13.68
N PRO A 103 -10.02 25.00 13.15
CA PRO A 103 -11.26 24.25 13.00
C PRO A 103 -11.10 23.11 11.99
N THR A 104 -11.83 22.03 12.23
CA THR A 104 -11.86 20.86 11.33
C THR A 104 -12.20 21.26 9.89
N GLN A 105 -11.45 20.75 8.94
CA GLN A 105 -11.61 20.97 7.51
C GLN A 105 -11.90 19.64 6.81
N LEU A 106 -12.48 19.72 5.64
CA LEU A 106 -12.81 18.58 4.78
C LEU A 106 -11.81 18.47 3.65
N GLN A 107 -11.54 17.24 3.26
CA GLN A 107 -10.65 16.93 2.15
C GLN A 107 -11.16 15.75 1.36
N TRP A 108 -11.19 15.88 0.05
CA TRP A 108 -11.45 14.78 -0.84
C TRP A 108 -10.17 14.01 -1.11
N VAL A 109 -10.22 12.68 -1.00
CA VAL A 109 -9.08 11.79 -1.27
C VAL A 109 -9.52 10.76 -2.32
N SER A 110 -8.70 10.55 -3.33
CA SER A 110 -8.93 9.53 -4.36
C SER A 110 -7.72 8.62 -4.50
N TYR A 111 -7.96 7.33 -4.51
CA TYR A 111 -7.01 6.28 -4.86
C TYR A 111 -7.40 5.69 -6.20
N ARG A 112 -6.51 5.67 -7.16
CA ARG A 112 -6.81 5.12 -8.48
C ARG A 112 -5.64 4.33 -9.05
N LEU A 113 -5.97 3.29 -9.80
CA LEU A 113 -5.00 2.56 -10.61
C LEU A 113 -4.92 3.24 -11.99
N GLN A 114 -3.76 3.82 -12.30
CA GLN A 114 -3.50 4.49 -13.57
C GLN A 114 -2.17 3.99 -14.16
N LYS A 115 -2.21 3.46 -15.39
CA LYS A 115 -1.01 2.96 -16.08
C LYS A 115 -0.13 2.05 -15.22
N ASN A 116 -0.73 1.06 -14.55
CA ASN A 116 -0.05 0.14 -13.63
C ASN A 116 0.57 0.80 -12.39
N SER A 117 0.15 2.01 -12.04
CA SER A 117 0.59 2.69 -10.83
C SER A 117 -0.60 3.01 -9.94
N LEU A 118 -0.48 2.72 -8.67
CA LEU A 118 -1.46 3.15 -7.67
C LEU A 118 -1.14 4.58 -7.27
N VAL A 119 -2.07 5.46 -7.55
CA VAL A 119 -1.93 6.90 -7.33
C VAL A 119 -2.91 7.36 -6.28
N ARG A 120 -2.44 8.17 -5.34
CA ARG A 120 -3.27 8.88 -4.36
C ARG A 120 -3.30 10.37 -4.72
N GLU A 121 -4.48 10.90 -4.83
CA GLU A 121 -4.72 12.32 -5.07
C GLU A 121 -5.52 12.91 -3.91
N VAL A 122 -5.21 14.14 -3.56
CA VAL A 122 -5.93 14.87 -2.51
C VAL A 122 -6.31 16.26 -2.99
N SER A 123 -7.52 16.69 -2.63
CA SER A 123 -7.95 18.06 -2.85
C SER A 123 -7.29 19.01 -1.85
N PRO A 124 -7.31 20.31 -2.11
CA PRO A 124 -7.08 21.31 -1.07
C PRO A 124 -8.06 21.12 0.10
N LEU A 125 -7.63 21.56 1.28
CA LEU A 125 -8.48 21.57 2.47
C LEU A 125 -9.53 22.68 2.33
N THR A 126 -10.79 22.37 2.64
CA THR A 126 -11.87 23.36 2.60
C THR A 126 -12.86 23.13 3.73
N ARG A 127 -13.62 24.18 4.05
CA ARG A 127 -14.78 24.15 4.96
C ARG A 127 -16.09 24.38 4.19
N ASP A 128 -15.97 24.76 2.93
CA ASP A 128 -17.10 25.01 2.07
C ASP A 128 -17.43 23.71 1.31
N PHE A 129 -18.65 23.25 1.52
CA PHE A 129 -19.15 22.03 0.86
C PHE A 129 -19.27 22.18 -0.65
N THR A 130 -19.61 23.36 -1.14
CA THR A 130 -19.69 23.61 -2.60
C THR A 130 -18.33 23.49 -3.27
N GLN A 131 -17.28 24.01 -2.63
CA GLN A 131 -15.90 23.81 -3.09
C GLN A 131 -15.49 22.34 -3.04
N LEU A 132 -15.85 21.65 -1.95
CA LEU A 132 -15.55 20.22 -1.82
C LEU A 132 -16.15 19.40 -2.98
N LEU A 133 -17.41 19.65 -3.33
CA LEU A 133 -18.05 18.99 -4.47
C LEU A 133 -17.36 19.31 -5.80
N SER A 134 -16.95 20.55 -6.02
CA SER A 134 -16.21 20.94 -7.22
C SER A 134 -14.88 20.18 -7.34
N TYR A 135 -14.16 20.00 -6.24
CA TYR A 135 -12.95 19.18 -6.18
C TYR A 135 -13.22 17.70 -6.48
N GLY A 136 -14.30 17.14 -5.94
CA GLY A 136 -14.71 15.77 -6.23
C GLY A 136 -15.00 15.53 -7.71
N LEU A 137 -15.69 16.47 -8.37
CA LEU A 137 -15.93 16.42 -9.81
C LEU A 137 -14.64 16.51 -10.63
N GLN A 138 -13.71 17.38 -10.24
CA GLN A 138 -12.41 17.53 -10.90
C GLN A 138 -11.54 16.28 -10.77
N LEU A 139 -11.49 15.66 -9.60
CA LEU A 139 -10.76 14.41 -9.36
C LEU A 139 -11.34 13.25 -10.19
N ASN A 140 -12.65 13.22 -10.37
CA ASN A 140 -13.31 12.18 -11.16
C ASN A 140 -13.17 12.40 -12.67
N ALA A 141 -12.99 13.63 -13.12
CA ALA A 141 -12.89 13.98 -14.56
C ALA A 141 -11.49 13.73 -15.16
N ASP A 142 -10.54 13.15 -14.40
CA ASP A 142 -9.14 13.01 -14.83
C ASP A 142 -8.48 14.32 -15.31
N SER A 143 -9.08 15.46 -14.99
CA SER A 143 -8.55 16.76 -15.34
C SER A 143 -7.32 17.05 -14.48
N ASN A 144 -6.24 17.40 -15.18
CA ASN A 144 -4.93 17.70 -14.58
C ASN A 144 -5.02 19.04 -13.82
N THR A 145 -5.65 19.01 -12.66
CA THR A 145 -5.84 20.16 -11.79
C THR A 145 -4.74 20.19 -10.71
N ASN A 146 -4.59 21.33 -10.04
CA ASN A 146 -3.61 21.60 -8.98
C ASN A 146 -3.72 20.70 -7.71
N ASN A 147 -4.19 19.48 -7.88
CA ASN A 147 -4.32 18.50 -6.82
C ASN A 147 -2.94 17.89 -6.52
N ALA A 148 -2.64 17.74 -5.24
CA ALA A 148 -1.42 17.04 -4.83
C ALA A 148 -1.58 15.55 -5.15
N GLN A 149 -0.75 15.06 -6.08
CA GLN A 149 -0.73 13.69 -6.54
C GLN A 149 0.54 13.00 -6.05
N VAL A 150 0.40 11.80 -5.50
CA VAL A 150 1.52 10.96 -5.06
C VAL A 150 1.35 9.56 -5.64
N ILE A 151 2.38 9.08 -6.32
CA ILE A 151 2.47 7.68 -6.74
C ILE A 151 2.85 6.86 -5.51
N LEU A 152 1.99 5.94 -5.10
CA LEU A 152 2.20 5.09 -3.93
C LEU A 152 2.98 3.83 -4.28
N GLU A 153 2.68 3.20 -5.43
CA GLU A 153 3.34 1.99 -5.89
C GLU A 153 3.28 1.89 -7.42
N THR A 154 4.30 1.31 -8.00
CA THR A 154 4.39 1.00 -9.42
C THR A 154 4.22 -0.51 -9.64
N ASP A 155 4.03 -0.94 -10.90
CA ASP A 155 3.84 -2.36 -11.26
C ASP A 155 2.60 -3.03 -10.61
N VAL A 156 1.58 -2.25 -10.24
CA VAL A 156 0.31 -2.74 -9.72
C VAL A 156 -0.54 -3.25 -10.89
N GLN A 157 -0.92 -4.53 -10.83
CA GLN A 157 -1.74 -5.17 -11.86
C GLN A 157 -3.24 -5.02 -11.57
N ASN A 158 -3.62 -5.12 -10.30
CA ASN A 158 -5.01 -5.08 -9.89
C ASN A 158 -5.17 -4.28 -8.59
N PHE A 159 -6.21 -3.45 -8.55
CA PHE A 159 -6.68 -2.75 -7.37
C PHE A 159 -8.16 -3.13 -7.16
N GLY A 160 -8.37 -4.21 -6.44
CA GLY A 160 -9.70 -4.72 -6.14
C GLY A 160 -10.32 -4.04 -4.94
N LEU A 161 -11.62 -3.74 -5.05
CA LEU A 161 -12.38 -3.05 -4.02
C LEU A 161 -13.69 -3.78 -3.76
N ARG A 162 -14.01 -4.03 -2.50
CA ARG A 162 -15.32 -4.55 -2.07
C ARG A 162 -15.75 -3.87 -0.78
N VAL A 163 -17.04 -3.69 -0.60
CA VAL A 163 -17.61 -3.11 0.63
C VAL A 163 -18.62 -4.02 1.29
N TRP A 164 -18.67 -3.92 2.61
CA TRP A 164 -19.70 -4.57 3.43
C TRP A 164 -20.74 -3.55 3.83
N ALA A 165 -21.97 -3.71 3.34
CA ALA A 165 -23.09 -2.88 3.71
C ALA A 165 -23.62 -3.25 5.11
N LYS A 166 -24.07 -2.27 5.89
CA LYS A 166 -24.62 -2.47 7.25
C LYS A 166 -25.79 -3.46 7.27
N ASN A 167 -26.62 -3.43 6.24
CA ASN A 167 -27.80 -4.29 6.10
C ASN A 167 -27.53 -5.49 5.18
N GLY A 168 -26.31 -5.65 4.69
CA GLY A 168 -25.93 -6.72 3.77
C GLY A 168 -25.36 -7.94 4.50
N ARG A 169 -25.46 -9.08 3.82
CA ARG A 169 -24.85 -10.34 4.28
C ARG A 169 -23.68 -10.77 3.37
N ALA A 170 -23.25 -9.89 2.50
CA ALA A 170 -22.20 -10.18 1.52
C ALA A 170 -21.35 -8.96 1.21
N TRP A 171 -20.13 -9.22 0.74
CA TRP A 171 -19.28 -8.23 0.15
C TRP A 171 -19.77 -7.84 -1.24
N LEU A 172 -19.90 -6.56 -1.50
CA LEU A 172 -20.37 -6.01 -2.78
C LEU A 172 -19.20 -5.42 -3.55
N SER A 173 -19.09 -5.77 -4.82
CA SER A 173 -18.17 -5.12 -5.75
C SER A 173 -18.73 -3.78 -6.23
N PRO A 174 -17.90 -2.86 -6.77
CA PRO A 174 -18.39 -1.59 -7.33
C PRO A 174 -19.49 -1.76 -8.37
N SER A 175 -19.38 -2.75 -9.24
CA SER A 175 -20.40 -3.05 -10.26
C SER A 175 -21.73 -3.52 -9.66
N ALA A 176 -21.69 -4.34 -8.60
CA ALA A 176 -22.89 -4.78 -7.90
C ALA A 176 -23.59 -3.63 -7.16
N MET A 177 -22.82 -2.66 -6.66
CA MET A 177 -23.37 -1.45 -6.04
C MET A 177 -24.14 -0.59 -7.05
N GLN A 178 -23.56 -0.34 -8.24
CA GLN A 178 -24.21 0.43 -9.29
C GLN A 178 -25.50 -0.23 -9.79
N ALA A 179 -25.49 -1.55 -9.93
CA ALA A 179 -26.69 -2.30 -10.29
C ALA A 179 -27.80 -2.18 -9.23
N SER A 180 -27.43 -2.20 -7.94
CA SER A 180 -28.39 -2.05 -6.83
C SER A 180 -29.01 -0.66 -6.77
N THR A 181 -28.25 0.40 -6.99
CA THR A 181 -28.75 1.79 -7.04
C THR A 181 -29.66 2.01 -8.24
N ASN A 182 -29.33 1.50 -9.41
CA ASN A 182 -30.16 1.62 -10.60
C ASN A 182 -31.50 0.87 -10.45
N THR A 183 -31.51 -0.29 -9.77
CA THR A 183 -32.74 -1.05 -9.53
C THR A 183 -33.69 -0.31 -8.57
N LEU A 184 -33.17 0.39 -7.57
CA LEU A 184 -33.97 1.18 -6.64
C LEU A 184 -34.57 2.42 -7.31
N VAL A 185 -33.82 3.10 -8.17
CA VAL A 185 -34.31 4.24 -8.97
C VAL A 185 -35.41 3.81 -9.94
N SER A 186 -35.24 2.68 -10.63
CA SER A 186 -36.26 2.17 -11.57
C SER A 186 -37.56 1.73 -10.87
N ARG A 187 -37.49 1.16 -9.67
CA ARG A 187 -38.67 0.79 -8.88
C ARG A 187 -39.42 2.00 -8.30
N GLY A 188 -38.70 3.07 -7.91
CA GLY A 188 -39.31 4.30 -7.40
C GLY A 188 -40.04 5.10 -8.47
N SER A 189 -39.64 5.00 -9.75
CA SER A 189 -40.21 5.80 -10.83
C SER A 189 -41.58 5.34 -11.32
N LEU A 190 -42.01 4.12 -10.99
CA LEU A 190 -43.27 3.57 -11.50
C LEU A 190 -44.44 3.67 -10.51
N MET A 191 -44.26 4.12 -9.28
CA MET A 191 -45.29 4.00 -8.26
C MET A 191 -45.74 5.26 -7.50
N ASN A 192 -45.25 6.41 -7.70
CA ASN A 192 -45.88 7.68 -7.26
C ASN A 192 -44.93 8.88 -7.35
N PRO A 193 -45.23 9.97 -8.04
CA PRO A 193 -44.37 11.15 -8.13
C PRO A 193 -44.36 12.06 -6.88
N GLN A 194 -45.00 11.65 -5.79
CA GLN A 194 -45.13 12.47 -4.59
C GLN A 194 -44.41 11.94 -3.33
N ILE A 195 -43.73 10.84 -3.41
CA ILE A 195 -42.89 10.40 -2.29
C ILE A 195 -41.47 10.85 -2.58
N GLY A 196 -41.02 11.84 -1.82
CA GLY A 196 -39.65 12.34 -1.87
C GLY A 196 -38.65 11.17 -1.92
N SER A 197 -37.70 11.26 -2.81
CA SER A 197 -36.63 10.27 -2.97
C SER A 197 -35.92 10.10 -1.63
N THR A 198 -36.37 9.15 -0.83
CA THR A 198 -35.58 8.63 0.27
C THR A 198 -34.39 7.92 -0.34
N THR A 199 -33.36 8.68 -0.64
CA THR A 199 -32.04 8.13 -0.88
C THR A 199 -31.67 7.39 0.39
N SER A 200 -31.94 6.08 0.44
CA SER A 200 -31.53 5.27 1.58
C SER A 200 -30.02 5.36 1.64
N THR A 201 -29.54 6.16 2.58
CA THR A 201 -28.11 6.33 2.83
C THR A 201 -27.54 4.95 3.17
N ILE A 202 -26.92 4.31 2.20
CA ILE A 202 -26.29 3.01 2.43
C ILE A 202 -25.10 3.25 3.35
N THR A 203 -25.21 2.78 4.57
CA THR A 203 -24.12 2.87 5.56
C THR A 203 -23.19 1.69 5.36
N TRP A 204 -21.93 1.97 5.17
CA TRP A 204 -20.86 0.99 4.98
C TRP A 204 -20.20 0.67 6.32
N ARG A 205 -19.88 -0.60 6.58
CA ARG A 205 -19.17 -1.03 7.80
C ARG A 205 -17.75 -1.50 7.53
N GLY A 206 -17.46 -1.96 6.34
CA GLY A 206 -16.16 -2.48 5.99
C GLY A 206 -15.79 -2.20 4.55
N LEU A 207 -14.53 -1.96 4.32
CA LEU A 207 -13.90 -1.86 3.02
C LEU A 207 -12.84 -2.96 2.93
N GLU A 208 -12.92 -3.78 1.91
CA GLU A 208 -11.88 -4.72 1.56
C GLU A 208 -11.14 -4.20 0.34
N VAL A 209 -9.82 -4.14 0.48
CA VAL A 209 -8.92 -3.68 -0.56
C VAL A 209 -7.96 -4.79 -0.89
N SER A 210 -7.87 -5.15 -2.15
CA SER A 210 -6.90 -6.11 -2.65
C SER A 210 -5.96 -5.48 -3.66
N LEU A 211 -4.67 -5.78 -3.52
CA LEU A 211 -3.59 -5.31 -4.38
C LEU A 211 -2.82 -6.50 -4.93
N SER A 212 -2.67 -6.54 -6.25
CA SER A 212 -1.79 -7.48 -6.94
C SER A 212 -0.65 -6.69 -7.59
N ILE A 213 0.59 -7.07 -7.27
CA ILE A 213 1.81 -6.43 -7.79
C ILE A 213 2.59 -7.47 -8.56
N ASN A 214 3.17 -7.10 -9.70
CA ASN A 214 3.84 -8.02 -10.62
C ASN A 214 4.99 -8.81 -9.97
N LYS A 215 5.67 -8.20 -9.01
CA LYS A 215 6.84 -8.77 -8.31
C LYS A 215 6.48 -9.66 -7.12
N LEU A 216 5.25 -9.60 -6.62
CA LEU A 216 4.78 -10.45 -5.53
C LEU A 216 3.93 -11.59 -6.10
N GLN A 217 4.28 -12.82 -5.75
CA GLN A 217 3.42 -13.98 -6.06
C GLN A 217 2.22 -13.97 -5.12
N GLY A 218 1.10 -13.34 -5.55
CA GLY A 218 -0.15 -13.35 -4.82
C GLY A 218 -0.84 -12.00 -4.76
N GLU A 219 -2.09 -12.04 -4.32
CA GLU A 219 -2.93 -10.88 -4.06
C GLU A 219 -2.92 -10.59 -2.56
N LEU A 220 -2.58 -9.36 -2.20
CA LEU A 220 -2.61 -8.91 -0.80
C LEU A 220 -3.96 -8.28 -0.52
N THR A 221 -4.69 -8.84 0.42
CA THR A 221 -6.01 -8.36 0.81
C THR A 221 -6.00 -7.82 2.22
N LYS A 222 -6.56 -6.63 2.42
CA LYS A 222 -6.77 -6.02 3.74
C LYS A 222 -8.21 -5.57 3.90
N THR A 223 -8.79 -5.94 5.03
CA THR A 223 -10.10 -5.46 5.46
C THR A 223 -9.93 -4.29 6.43
N ILE A 224 -10.62 -3.18 6.15
CA ILE A 224 -10.61 -1.96 6.93
C ILE A 224 -12.02 -1.72 7.45
N LEU A 225 -12.15 -1.53 8.75
CA LEU A 225 -13.43 -1.12 9.33
C LEU A 225 -13.63 0.37 9.05
N LEU A 226 -14.75 0.69 8.44
CA LEU A 226 -15.20 2.07 8.30
C LEU A 226 -15.84 2.47 9.61
N GLY A 227 -15.42 3.63 10.16
CA GLY A 227 -15.97 4.13 11.42
C GLY A 227 -17.49 4.16 11.37
N ALA A 228 -18.13 4.08 12.53
CA ALA A 228 -19.59 4.19 12.63
C ALA A 228 -20.03 5.59 12.20
N THR A 229 -20.36 5.72 10.93
CA THR A 229 -20.96 6.92 10.33
C THR A 229 -22.46 6.82 10.38
#